data_c03ba1f09f7a57331668b1ef449fb613
#
_entry.id   c03ba1f09f7a57331668b1ef449fb613
#
_cell.length_a   1.000
_cell.length_b   1.000
_cell.length_c   1.000
_cell.angle_alpha   90.00
_cell.angle_beta   90.00
_cell.angle_gamma   90.00
#
_symmetry.space_group_name_H-M   'P 1'
#
loop_
_entity.id
_entity.type
_entity.pdbx_description
1 polymer ?
#
loop_
_entity_poly.entity_id
_entity_poly.type
_entity_poly.pdbx_seq_one_letter_code
_entity_poly.pdbx_strand_id
1 'polypeptide(L)'
;SAVLRLAVFSWLPVAFGIRDNTTIGLMITLSGVGLVIGAALTPRLIPVGHNVRVIACGVFMGICLLLLPWSPSLTLALLIQTICGSFGGMYVIPLNAMLQRVGEQTVGTGKIVAIQNFAENTLMLAGVLAFLAASRSGAPVVWSMSANGLVLLLIVARLYLQQQFWPDEHVFDKVN
;
A
#
# COMPACT_ATOMS: atom_id res chain seq x y z
N SER A 1 2.44 2.85 -5.25
CA SER A 1 2.55 4.28 -4.92
C SER A 1 3.81 4.87 -5.55
N ALA A 2 3.72 6.09 -6.11
CA ALA A 2 4.86 6.75 -6.77
C ALA A 2 6.00 7.05 -5.79
N VAL A 3 5.67 7.35 -4.54
CA VAL A 3 6.66 7.62 -3.47
C VAL A 3 7.58 6.42 -3.28
N LEU A 4 7.03 5.20 -3.23
CA LEU A 4 7.83 3.98 -3.08
C LEU A 4 8.75 3.76 -4.30
N ARG A 5 8.26 4.03 -5.51
CA ARG A 5 9.09 3.91 -6.74
C ARG A 5 10.26 4.88 -6.71
N LEU A 6 10.02 6.16 -6.35
CA LEU A 6 11.08 7.16 -6.22
C LEU A 6 12.06 6.79 -5.11
N ALA A 7 11.57 6.31 -3.97
CA ALA A 7 12.40 5.88 -2.87
C ALA A 7 13.28 4.69 -3.25
N VAL A 8 12.74 3.67 -3.93
CA VAL A 8 13.50 2.53 -4.46
C VAL A 8 14.56 2.99 -5.45
N PHE A 9 14.22 3.92 -6.36
CA PHE A 9 15.15 4.48 -7.33
C PHE A 9 16.36 5.16 -6.68
N SER A 10 16.13 5.86 -5.56
CA SER A 10 17.18 6.54 -4.81
C SER A 10 17.94 5.61 -3.86
N TRP A 11 17.31 4.55 -3.37
CA TRP A 11 17.87 3.63 -2.38
C TRP A 11 18.80 2.57 -2.98
N LEU A 12 18.45 1.99 -4.14
CA LEU A 12 19.23 0.94 -4.79
C LEU A 12 20.70 1.31 -5.04
N PRO A 13 21.02 2.52 -5.56
CA PRO A 13 22.41 2.95 -5.72
C PRO A 13 23.16 3.08 -4.39
N VAL A 14 22.47 3.49 -3.34
CA VAL A 14 23.06 3.71 -2.01
C VAL A 14 23.30 2.39 -1.27
N ALA A 15 22.31 1.47 -1.34
CA ALA A 15 22.35 0.21 -0.61
C ALA A 15 23.24 -0.85 -1.28
N PHE A 16 23.18 -0.95 -2.61
CA PHE A 16 23.84 -2.03 -3.36
C PHE A 16 24.81 -1.54 -4.44
N GLY A 17 25.02 -0.23 -4.57
CA GLY A 17 25.87 0.34 -5.63
C GLY A 17 25.30 0.14 -7.05
N ILE A 18 24.05 -0.32 -7.16
CA ILE A 18 23.41 -0.68 -8.43
C ILE A 18 22.78 0.57 -9.03
N ARG A 19 23.27 0.99 -10.19
CA ARG A 19 22.75 2.11 -11.00
C ARG A 19 22.08 1.64 -12.29
N ASP A 20 21.95 0.31 -12.43
CA ASP A 20 21.36 -0.28 -13.62
C ASP A 20 19.84 -0.14 -13.62
N ASN A 21 19.31 0.49 -14.65
CA ASN A 21 17.87 0.68 -14.85
C ASN A 21 17.12 -0.65 -14.99
N THR A 22 17.79 -1.71 -15.42
CA THR A 22 17.20 -3.04 -15.56
C THR A 22 16.84 -3.62 -14.20
N THR A 23 17.71 -3.52 -13.21
CA THR A 23 17.46 -4.00 -11.85
C THR A 23 16.36 -3.19 -11.16
N ILE A 24 16.34 -1.88 -11.37
CA ILE A 24 15.28 -1.00 -10.86
C ILE A 24 13.93 -1.39 -11.50
N GLY A 25 13.92 -1.58 -12.82
CA GLY A 25 12.75 -2.05 -13.56
C GLY A 25 12.24 -3.40 -13.06
N LEU A 26 13.16 -4.34 -12.78
CA LEU A 26 12.84 -5.65 -12.22
C LEU A 26 12.14 -5.53 -10.86
N MET A 27 12.63 -4.71 -9.95
CA MET A 27 11.97 -4.47 -8.65
C MET A 27 10.54 -3.96 -8.80
N ILE A 28 10.34 -2.99 -9.69
CA ILE A 28 9.02 -2.42 -9.95
C ILE A 28 8.10 -3.49 -10.54
N THR A 29 8.61 -4.27 -11.49
CA THR A 29 7.85 -5.36 -12.14
C THR A 29 7.46 -6.45 -11.15
N LEU A 30 8.38 -6.89 -10.28
CA LEU A 30 8.09 -7.89 -9.24
C LEU A 30 7.05 -7.42 -8.24
N SER A 31 7.04 -6.13 -7.90
CA SER A 31 5.97 -5.52 -7.10
C SER A 31 4.61 -5.64 -7.80
N GLY A 32 4.58 -5.41 -9.12
CA GLY A 32 3.37 -5.59 -9.95
C GLY A 32 2.92 -7.04 -10.03
N VAL A 33 3.86 -7.98 -10.21
CA VAL A 33 3.57 -9.42 -10.20
C VAL A 33 2.99 -9.84 -8.84
N GLY A 34 3.59 -9.37 -7.74
CA GLY A 34 3.06 -9.59 -6.40
C GLY A 34 1.63 -9.09 -6.27
N LEU A 35 1.33 -7.88 -6.75
CA LEU A 35 -0.01 -7.29 -6.73
C LEU A 35 -1.03 -8.17 -7.48
N VAL A 36 -0.67 -8.70 -8.65
CA VAL A 36 -1.54 -9.60 -9.43
C VAL A 36 -1.78 -10.90 -8.68
N ILE A 37 -0.74 -11.50 -8.08
CA ILE A 37 -0.87 -12.69 -7.24
C ILE A 37 -1.82 -12.42 -6.06
N GLY A 38 -1.61 -11.31 -5.35
CA GLY A 38 -2.48 -10.88 -4.25
C GLY A 38 -3.93 -10.70 -4.69
N ALA A 39 -4.14 -10.07 -5.84
CA ALA A 39 -5.45 -9.89 -6.44
C ALA A 39 -6.16 -11.22 -6.69
N ALA A 40 -5.46 -12.18 -7.29
CA ALA A 40 -6.00 -13.51 -7.61
C ALA A 40 -6.30 -14.34 -6.36
N LEU A 41 -5.54 -14.15 -5.28
CA LEU A 41 -5.74 -14.85 -4.01
C LEU A 41 -6.82 -14.22 -3.14
N THR A 42 -7.14 -12.94 -3.33
CA THR A 42 -8.12 -12.20 -2.52
C THR A 42 -9.47 -12.92 -2.38
N PRO A 43 -10.13 -13.39 -3.45
CA PRO A 43 -11.44 -14.04 -3.33
C PRO A 43 -11.40 -15.35 -2.51
N ARG A 44 -10.24 -16.01 -2.47
CA ARG A 44 -10.06 -17.28 -1.76
C ARG A 44 -9.71 -17.10 -0.29
N LEU A 45 -8.93 -16.06 0.03
CA LEU A 45 -8.36 -15.84 1.36
C LEU A 45 -9.15 -14.83 2.20
N ILE A 46 -9.85 -13.92 1.53
CA ILE A 46 -10.61 -12.83 2.17
C ILE A 46 -12.07 -12.92 1.71
N PRO A 47 -12.91 -13.74 2.38
CA PRO A 47 -14.34 -13.75 2.13
C PRO A 47 -14.95 -12.37 2.40
N VAL A 48 -16.02 -12.06 1.69
CA VAL A 48 -16.77 -10.79 1.86
C VAL A 48 -17.23 -10.68 3.33
N GLY A 49 -17.01 -9.51 3.95
CA GLY A 49 -17.38 -9.25 5.36
C GLY A 49 -16.27 -9.48 6.39
N HIS A 50 -15.10 -10.01 6.01
CA HIS A 50 -14.00 -10.24 6.96
C HIS A 50 -13.00 -9.07 7.01
N ASN A 51 -13.43 -7.93 7.56
CA ASN A 51 -12.61 -6.71 7.66
C ASN A 51 -11.28 -6.92 8.38
N VAL A 52 -11.23 -7.80 9.40
CA VAL A 52 -10.01 -8.12 10.16
C VAL A 52 -8.91 -8.69 9.27
N ARG A 53 -9.25 -9.54 8.28
CA ARG A 53 -8.26 -10.10 7.35
C ARG A 53 -7.68 -9.04 6.41
N VAL A 54 -8.51 -8.09 5.96
CA VAL A 54 -8.06 -6.96 5.15
C VAL A 54 -7.06 -6.12 5.93
N ILE A 55 -7.37 -5.81 7.18
CA ILE A 55 -6.48 -5.06 8.08
C ILE A 55 -5.17 -5.81 8.31
N ALA A 56 -5.22 -7.13 8.56
CA ALA A 56 -4.03 -7.95 8.71
C ALA A 56 -3.13 -7.85 7.47
N CYS A 57 -3.68 -7.89 6.25
CA CYS A 57 -2.91 -7.68 5.02
C CYS A 57 -2.24 -6.30 4.98
N GLY A 58 -2.94 -5.25 5.42
CA GLY A 58 -2.37 -3.90 5.55
C GLY A 58 -1.21 -3.83 6.55
N VAL A 59 -1.31 -4.52 7.69
CA VAL A 59 -0.23 -4.62 8.69
C VAL A 59 0.99 -5.35 8.10
N PHE A 60 0.80 -6.50 7.46
CA PHE A 60 1.90 -7.24 6.82
C PHE A 60 2.57 -6.41 5.72
N MET A 61 1.80 -5.70 4.89
CA MET A 61 2.33 -4.77 3.91
C MET A 61 3.19 -3.66 4.56
N GLY A 62 2.71 -3.08 5.66
CA GLY A 62 3.45 -2.05 6.40
C GLY A 62 4.76 -2.58 7.00
N ILE A 63 4.75 -3.80 7.55
CA ILE A 63 5.95 -4.49 8.05
C ILE A 63 6.94 -4.73 6.91
N CYS A 64 6.49 -5.23 5.76
CA CYS A 64 7.35 -5.42 4.60
C CYS A 64 8.01 -4.10 4.15
N LEU A 65 7.27 -2.99 4.16
CA LEU A 65 7.82 -1.66 3.83
C LEU A 65 8.85 -1.17 4.85
N LEU A 66 8.69 -1.50 6.13
CA LEU A 66 9.68 -1.18 7.16
C LEU A 66 10.96 -2.01 7.02
N LEU A 67 10.83 -3.29 6.67
CA LEU A 67 11.97 -4.20 6.56
C LEU A 67 12.74 -4.04 5.24
N LEU A 68 12.09 -3.57 4.19
CA LEU A 68 12.69 -3.45 2.85
C LEU A 68 14.03 -2.68 2.85
N PRO A 69 14.14 -1.48 3.47
CA PRO A 69 15.39 -0.71 3.44
C PRO A 69 16.53 -1.36 4.23
N TRP A 70 16.26 -2.31 5.10
CA TRP A 70 17.23 -3.02 5.94
C TRP A 70 17.63 -4.38 5.36
N SER A 71 17.19 -4.71 4.14
CA SER A 71 17.53 -5.97 3.51
C SER A 71 19.04 -6.08 3.21
N PRO A 72 19.71 -7.16 3.67
CA PRO A 72 21.17 -7.32 3.50
C PRO A 72 21.56 -7.77 2.08
N SER A 73 20.62 -8.20 1.27
CA SER A 73 20.87 -8.67 -0.10
C SER A 73 19.77 -8.27 -1.07
N LEU A 74 20.15 -8.07 -2.33
CA LEU A 74 19.21 -7.75 -3.41
C LEU A 74 18.12 -8.82 -3.56
N THR A 75 18.48 -10.10 -3.46
CA THR A 75 17.52 -11.21 -3.57
C THR A 75 16.44 -11.13 -2.47
N LEU A 76 16.85 -10.83 -1.24
CA LEU A 76 15.90 -10.65 -0.14
C LEU A 76 15.02 -9.41 -0.35
N ALA A 77 15.59 -8.31 -0.84
CA ALA A 77 14.84 -7.11 -1.20
C ALA A 77 13.78 -7.40 -2.27
N LEU A 78 14.12 -8.15 -3.32
CA LEU A 78 13.19 -8.57 -4.38
C LEU A 78 12.06 -9.46 -3.83
N LEU A 79 12.38 -10.39 -2.92
CA LEU A 79 11.39 -11.24 -2.26
C LEU A 79 10.44 -10.41 -1.37
N ILE A 80 10.97 -9.55 -0.52
CA ILE A 80 10.17 -8.67 0.35
C ILE A 80 9.27 -7.78 -0.52
N GLN A 81 9.79 -7.23 -1.61
CA GLN A 81 9.03 -6.39 -2.53
C GLN A 81 7.86 -7.14 -3.20
N THR A 82 8.08 -8.39 -3.62
CA THR A 82 7.03 -9.24 -4.22
C THR A 82 5.96 -9.59 -3.20
N ILE A 83 6.36 -9.95 -1.99
CA ILE A 83 5.45 -10.24 -0.86
C ILE A 83 4.65 -8.98 -0.49
N CYS A 84 5.32 -7.83 -0.40
CA CYS A 84 4.68 -6.54 -0.16
C CYS A 84 3.63 -6.22 -1.22
N GLY A 85 3.94 -6.45 -2.49
CA GLY A 85 2.99 -6.32 -3.60
C GLY A 85 1.77 -7.23 -3.43
N SER A 86 1.98 -8.49 -3.02
CA SER A 86 0.88 -9.45 -2.82
C SER A 86 -0.06 -9.02 -1.69
N PHE A 87 0.46 -8.62 -0.54
CA PHE A 87 -0.36 -8.07 0.53
C PHE A 87 -1.02 -6.75 0.14
N GLY A 88 -0.35 -5.93 -0.69
CA GLY A 88 -0.91 -4.71 -1.26
C GLY A 88 -2.15 -4.99 -2.12
N GLY A 89 -2.11 -6.01 -2.98
CA GLY A 89 -3.26 -6.45 -3.76
C GLY A 89 -4.42 -6.93 -2.88
N MET A 90 -4.12 -7.78 -1.89
CA MET A 90 -5.12 -8.29 -0.94
C MET A 90 -5.74 -7.20 -0.07
N TYR A 91 -5.02 -6.10 0.18
CA TYR A 91 -5.51 -4.97 0.96
C TYR A 91 -6.35 -4.00 0.11
N VAL A 92 -5.84 -3.60 -1.06
CA VAL A 92 -6.43 -2.53 -1.87
C VAL A 92 -7.72 -2.97 -2.58
N ILE A 93 -7.78 -4.22 -3.07
CA ILE A 93 -8.94 -4.69 -3.85
C ILE A 93 -10.24 -4.69 -3.04
N PRO A 94 -10.32 -5.31 -1.84
CA PRO A 94 -11.55 -5.28 -1.07
C PRO A 94 -11.92 -3.87 -0.62
N LEU A 95 -10.95 -3.00 -0.31
CA LEU A 95 -11.23 -1.60 0.01
C LEU A 95 -11.84 -0.84 -1.15
N ASN A 96 -11.31 -1.01 -2.36
CA ASN A 96 -11.87 -0.38 -3.56
C ASN A 96 -13.27 -0.90 -3.87
N ALA A 97 -13.50 -2.19 -3.74
CA ALA A 97 -14.83 -2.79 -3.93
C ALA A 97 -15.85 -2.25 -2.92
N MET A 98 -15.44 -2.13 -1.64
CA MET A 98 -16.29 -1.54 -0.60
C MET A 98 -16.59 -0.06 -0.87
N LEU A 99 -15.58 0.71 -1.26
CA LEU A 99 -15.73 2.13 -1.57
C LEU A 99 -16.68 2.36 -2.75
N GLN A 100 -16.57 1.54 -3.81
CA GLN A 100 -17.46 1.61 -4.96
C GLN A 100 -18.90 1.26 -4.58
N ARG A 101 -19.12 0.21 -3.78
CA ARG A 101 -20.46 -0.19 -3.30
C ARG A 101 -21.12 0.92 -2.47
N VAL A 102 -20.38 1.54 -1.54
CA VAL A 102 -20.89 2.70 -0.78
C VAL A 102 -21.16 3.89 -1.71
N GLY A 103 -20.31 4.09 -2.70
CA GLY A 103 -20.47 5.16 -3.68
C GLY A 103 -21.73 5.00 -4.54
N GLU A 104 -22.06 3.77 -4.96
CA GLU A 104 -23.30 3.48 -5.70
C GLU A 104 -24.54 3.88 -4.92
N GLN A 105 -24.54 3.63 -3.60
CA GLN A 105 -25.68 3.90 -2.73
C GLN A 105 -25.82 5.38 -2.32
N THR A 106 -24.76 6.19 -2.46
CA THR A 106 -24.74 7.56 -1.92
C THR A 106 -24.64 8.63 -2.99
N VAL A 107 -23.50 8.72 -3.66
CA VAL A 107 -23.18 9.83 -4.57
C VAL A 107 -23.09 9.44 -6.04
N GLY A 108 -23.20 8.16 -6.33
CA GLY A 108 -22.99 7.55 -7.64
C GLY A 108 -21.55 7.13 -7.90
N THR A 109 -21.38 6.00 -8.60
CA THR A 109 -20.08 5.34 -8.83
C THR A 109 -19.05 6.26 -9.48
N GLY A 110 -19.46 7.06 -10.46
CA GLY A 110 -18.55 7.96 -11.15
C GLY A 110 -17.96 9.04 -10.24
N LYS A 111 -18.76 9.61 -9.34
CA LYS A 111 -18.31 10.64 -8.39
C LYS A 111 -17.38 10.06 -7.35
N ILE A 112 -17.68 8.88 -6.79
CA ILE A 112 -16.81 8.29 -5.77
C ILE A 112 -15.44 7.90 -6.33
N VAL A 113 -15.39 7.38 -7.57
CA VAL A 113 -14.13 7.07 -8.25
C VAL A 113 -13.32 8.35 -8.55
N ALA A 114 -14.00 9.43 -8.94
CA ALA A 114 -13.33 10.72 -9.16
C ALA A 114 -12.74 11.29 -7.85
N ILE A 115 -13.48 11.22 -6.73
CA ILE A 115 -13.01 11.65 -5.41
C ILE A 115 -11.83 10.79 -4.97
N GLN A 116 -11.92 9.47 -5.14
CA GLN A 116 -10.83 8.54 -4.83
C GLN A 116 -9.57 8.90 -5.60
N ASN A 117 -9.67 9.02 -6.93
CA ASN A 117 -8.52 9.36 -7.78
C ASN A 117 -7.92 10.73 -7.41
N PHE A 118 -8.76 11.71 -7.11
CA PHE A 118 -8.28 13.02 -6.66
C PHE A 118 -7.51 12.92 -5.33
N ALA A 119 -8.07 12.21 -4.34
CA ALA A 119 -7.42 12.01 -3.06
C ALA A 119 -6.10 11.22 -3.20
N GLU A 120 -6.10 10.14 -3.98
CA GLU A 120 -4.90 9.34 -4.24
C GLU A 120 -3.79 10.17 -4.90
N ASN A 121 -4.11 10.96 -5.94
CA ASN A 121 -3.15 11.81 -6.62
C ASN A 121 -2.62 12.94 -5.71
N THR A 122 -3.49 13.52 -4.89
CA THR A 122 -3.11 14.57 -3.93
C THR A 122 -2.15 14.01 -2.87
N LEU A 123 -2.47 12.85 -2.28
CA LEU A 123 -1.60 12.17 -1.33
C LEU A 123 -0.28 11.73 -1.96
N MET A 124 -0.31 11.30 -3.22
CA MET A 124 0.87 10.93 -3.97
C MET A 124 1.79 12.13 -4.20
N LEU A 125 1.23 13.27 -4.59
CA LEU A 125 1.97 14.52 -4.77
C LEU A 125 2.58 14.99 -3.45
N ALA A 126 1.79 15.03 -2.37
CA ALA A 126 2.27 15.39 -1.04
C ALA A 126 3.41 14.48 -0.57
N GLY A 127 3.29 13.17 -0.78
CA GLY A 127 4.34 12.20 -0.45
C GLY A 127 5.62 12.41 -1.26
N VAL A 128 5.52 12.71 -2.55
CA VAL A 128 6.68 13.03 -3.40
C VAL A 128 7.37 14.30 -2.93
N LEU A 129 6.60 15.35 -2.63
CA LEU A 129 7.15 16.61 -2.13
C LEU A 129 7.85 16.42 -0.78
N ALA A 130 7.25 15.65 0.14
CA ALA A 130 7.85 15.32 1.43
C ALA A 130 9.16 14.53 1.25
N PHE A 131 9.19 13.55 0.34
CA PHE A 131 10.40 12.81 0.01
C PHE A 131 11.50 13.71 -0.55
N LEU A 132 11.17 14.61 -1.48
CA LEU A 132 12.13 15.56 -2.04
C LEU A 132 12.66 16.53 -0.99
N ALA A 133 11.80 17.02 -0.10
CA ALA A 133 12.20 17.90 1.00
C ALA A 133 13.18 17.17 1.95
N ALA A 134 12.87 15.93 2.33
CA ALA A 134 13.74 15.10 3.16
C ALA A 134 15.09 14.83 2.47
N SER A 135 15.08 14.54 1.17
CA SER A 135 16.31 14.32 0.39
C SER A 135 17.19 15.57 0.34
N ARG A 136 16.58 16.76 0.19
CA ARG A 136 17.31 18.04 0.20
C ARG A 136 17.91 18.39 1.56
N SER A 137 17.26 17.98 2.65
CA SER A 137 17.79 18.17 4.01
C SER A 137 18.91 17.18 4.38
N GLY A 138 19.33 16.32 3.45
CA GLY A 138 20.38 15.32 3.69
C GLY A 138 19.91 14.09 4.47
N ALA A 139 18.61 13.91 4.67
CA ALA A 139 18.08 12.74 5.36
C ALA A 139 18.41 11.45 4.59
N PRO A 140 18.94 10.39 5.25
CA PRO A 140 19.18 9.11 4.60
C PRO A 140 17.89 8.54 3.98
N VAL A 141 17.99 8.03 2.76
CA VAL A 141 16.84 7.47 2.00
C VAL A 141 16.15 6.33 2.78
N VAL A 142 16.93 5.57 3.56
CA VAL A 142 16.43 4.49 4.44
C VAL A 142 15.35 5.01 5.40
N TRP A 143 15.55 6.19 6.02
CA TRP A 143 14.58 6.79 6.92
C TRP A 143 13.29 7.21 6.20
N SER A 144 13.43 7.76 4.99
CA SER A 144 12.27 8.14 4.17
C SER A 144 11.44 6.92 3.74
N MET A 145 12.10 5.81 3.44
CA MET A 145 11.43 4.54 3.13
C MET A 145 10.72 3.96 4.36
N SER A 146 11.41 3.91 5.51
CA SER A 146 10.84 3.42 6.76
C SER A 146 9.66 4.27 7.23
N ALA A 147 9.71 5.59 7.02
CA ALA A 147 8.60 6.50 7.33
C ALA A 147 7.32 6.15 6.56
N ASN A 148 7.41 5.73 5.28
CA ASN A 148 6.25 5.28 4.52
C ASN A 148 5.60 4.02 5.13
N GLY A 149 6.41 3.06 5.58
CA GLY A 149 5.92 1.87 6.27
C GLY A 149 5.24 2.22 7.60
N LEU A 150 5.85 3.13 8.37
CA LEU A 150 5.29 3.60 9.64
C LEU A 150 3.96 4.33 9.46
N VAL A 151 3.88 5.25 8.50
CA VAL A 151 2.65 5.98 8.18
C VAL A 151 1.53 5.01 7.80
N LEU A 152 1.82 4.00 6.97
CA LEU A 152 0.85 2.99 6.62
C LEU A 152 0.37 2.21 7.85
N LEU A 153 1.29 1.77 8.73
CA LEU A 153 0.93 1.05 9.95
C LEU A 153 0.06 1.90 10.88
N LEU A 154 0.36 3.19 11.02
CA LEU A 154 -0.45 4.12 11.82
C LEU A 154 -1.87 4.28 11.24
N ILE A 155 -2.00 4.41 9.91
CA ILE A 155 -3.30 4.48 9.24
C ILE A 155 -4.08 3.18 9.47
N VAL A 156 -3.45 2.03 9.27
CA VAL A 156 -4.09 0.72 9.45
C VAL A 156 -4.48 0.49 10.91
N ALA A 157 -3.63 0.87 11.87
CA ALA A 157 -3.93 0.80 13.30
C ALA A 157 -5.13 1.69 13.65
N ARG A 158 -5.19 2.91 13.11
CA ARG A 158 -6.33 3.81 13.31
C ARG A 158 -7.63 3.22 12.75
N LEU A 159 -7.58 2.63 11.56
CA LEU A 159 -8.74 1.97 10.96
C LEU A 159 -9.20 0.79 11.81
N TYR A 160 -8.28 0.01 12.37
CA TYR A 160 -8.61 -1.08 13.29
C TYR A 160 -9.31 -0.59 14.54
N LEU A 161 -8.81 0.48 15.16
CA LEU A 161 -9.44 1.08 16.33
C LEU A 161 -10.83 1.64 16.00
N GLN A 162 -11.01 2.24 14.82
CA GLN A 162 -12.30 2.74 14.39
C GLN A 162 -13.33 1.63 14.13
N GLN A 163 -12.89 0.46 13.65
CA GLN A 163 -13.79 -0.70 13.47
C GLN A 163 -14.37 -1.22 14.80
N GLN A 164 -13.67 -1.07 15.92
CA GLN A 164 -14.22 -1.41 17.24
C GLN A 164 -15.37 -0.49 17.68
N PHE A 165 -15.47 0.71 17.07
CA PHE A 165 -16.55 1.67 17.33
C PHE A 165 -17.69 1.61 16.31
N TRP A 166 -17.56 0.81 15.24
CA TRP A 166 -18.63 0.64 14.26
C TRP A 166 -19.49 -0.55 14.67
N PRO A 167 -20.80 -0.34 14.96
CA PRO A 167 -21.69 -1.45 15.32
C PRO A 167 -21.80 -2.43 14.17
N ASP A 168 -21.85 -3.73 14.53
CA ASP A 168 -21.96 -4.87 13.63
C ASP A 168 -22.99 -4.70 12.49
N GLU A 169 -22.70 -5.37 11.40
CA GLU A 169 -23.36 -5.69 10.13
C GLU A 169 -24.90 -5.53 9.99
N HIS A 170 -25.65 -5.25 11.04
CA HIS A 170 -27.14 -5.14 10.99
C HIS A 170 -27.66 -3.93 10.23
N VAL A 171 -26.83 -3.00 9.77
CA VAL A 171 -27.26 -1.88 8.95
C VAL A 171 -27.45 -2.28 7.49
N PHE A 172 -26.78 -3.34 7.04
CA PHE A 172 -26.84 -3.79 5.64
C PHE A 172 -27.95 -4.81 5.37
N ASP A 173 -28.48 -5.46 6.43
CA ASP A 173 -29.55 -6.48 6.30
C ASP A 173 -30.97 -5.87 6.26
N LYS A 174 -31.11 -4.56 6.47
CA LYS A 174 -32.42 -3.87 6.49
C LYS A 174 -32.82 -3.22 5.17
N VAL A 175 -32.06 -3.41 4.08
CA VAL A 175 -32.33 -2.81 2.77
C VAL A 175 -32.64 -3.86 1.70
N ASN A 176 -33.00 -5.08 2.08
CA ASN A 176 -33.62 -6.08 1.20
C ASN A 176 -35.11 -6.23 1.51
#